data_d5e5fc0f5620bd56f996b8baee8f70f7
#
_entry.id   d5e5fc0f5620bd56f996b8baee8f70f7
#
_cell.length_a   1.000
_cell.length_b   1.000
_cell.length_c   1.000
_cell.angle_alpha   90.00
_cell.angle_beta   90.00
_cell.angle_gamma   90.00
#
_symmetry.space_group_name_H-M   'P 1'
#
loop_
_entity.id
_entity.type
_entity.pdbx_description
1 polymer ?
#
loop_
_entity_poly.entity_id
_entity_poly.type
_entity_poly.pdbx_seq_one_letter_code
_entity_poly.pdbx_strand_id
1 'polypeptide(L)'
;STNIMNFDHGKPYMVSFEHAVSTCAAAGYRYLDVNLCGMSRAGKRFAPMTEDNWEEQAHAWRKLADDIGVRFLQGHAYFSIGGPVAPGEVPGGDFGEEMMRRSVLAAEILGVEYLVVHPFTVMDGDRLLLDESKRANLAYFRRWHEFFHAHHVGMAIENMNTLGKGPSPFSNIDNLIELIDAINAPDVGACLDTGHAHTSGYSPADCVRSLGSRLRATHINDNHAGDRDEHIAPFMGTIDWPALVAALREIHYAHDFSFETQNLTSPFPMRIQDDLIRFSYTLGEYLLSDELFTDADALAKY
;
A
#
# COMPACT_ATOMS: atom_id res chain seq x y z
N SER A 1 3.15 2.80 -7.05
CA SER A 1 4.15 2.65 -5.98
C SER A 1 5.56 2.47 -6.55
N THR A 2 6.55 3.01 -5.88
CA THR A 2 7.98 2.79 -6.23
C THR A 2 8.37 1.31 -6.11
N ASN A 3 7.56 0.50 -5.42
CA ASN A 3 7.74 -0.94 -5.29
C ASN A 3 7.78 -1.67 -6.65
N ILE A 4 7.18 -1.11 -7.68
CA ILE A 4 7.16 -1.70 -9.01
C ILE A 4 8.56 -1.92 -9.59
N MET A 5 9.57 -1.18 -9.14
CA MET A 5 10.95 -1.27 -9.62
C MET A 5 12.00 -1.63 -8.57
N ASN A 6 11.85 -1.21 -7.33
CA ASN A 6 12.90 -1.40 -6.32
C ASN A 6 12.71 -2.62 -5.42
N PHE A 7 11.90 -3.58 -5.86
CA PHE A 7 11.71 -4.82 -5.14
C PHE A 7 12.84 -5.82 -5.44
N ASP A 8 13.47 -6.36 -4.39
CA ASP A 8 14.49 -7.41 -4.51
C ASP A 8 13.85 -8.79 -4.67
N HIS A 9 13.54 -9.19 -5.89
CA HIS A 9 13.00 -10.52 -6.23
C HIS A 9 14.09 -11.61 -6.30
N GLY A 10 15.21 -11.44 -5.59
CA GLY A 10 16.33 -12.39 -5.67
C GLY A 10 17.12 -12.34 -6.98
N LYS A 11 16.95 -11.27 -7.75
CA LYS A 11 17.70 -11.04 -8.98
C LYS A 11 19.13 -10.57 -8.70
N PRO A 12 20.07 -10.78 -9.64
CA PRO A 12 21.47 -10.36 -9.45
C PRO A 12 21.66 -8.84 -9.45
N TYR A 13 20.66 -8.08 -9.86
CA TYR A 13 20.66 -6.62 -9.86
C TYR A 13 19.56 -6.08 -8.93
N MET A 14 19.81 -4.88 -8.43
CA MET A 14 18.85 -4.07 -7.70
C MET A 14 18.62 -2.78 -8.45
N VAL A 15 17.40 -2.29 -8.37
CA VAL A 15 17.06 -0.96 -8.85
C VAL A 15 17.20 0.02 -7.68
N SER A 16 17.95 1.10 -7.85
CA SER A 16 18.01 2.15 -6.84
C SER A 16 16.70 2.93 -6.78
N PHE A 17 16.44 3.56 -5.64
CA PHE A 17 15.27 4.41 -5.48
C PHE A 17 15.24 5.54 -6.53
N GLU A 18 16.41 6.17 -6.77
CA GLU A 18 16.55 7.26 -7.73
C GLU A 18 16.19 6.82 -9.15
N HIS A 19 16.62 5.62 -9.53
CA HIS A 19 16.28 5.05 -10.84
C HIS A 19 14.78 4.78 -10.94
N ALA A 20 14.17 4.17 -9.91
CA ALA A 20 12.75 3.86 -9.88
C ALA A 20 11.88 5.15 -10.02
N VAL A 21 12.20 6.17 -9.22
CA VAL A 21 11.49 7.45 -9.27
C VAL A 21 11.67 8.15 -10.62
N SER A 22 12.89 8.20 -11.15
CA SER A 22 13.18 8.83 -12.44
C SER A 22 12.48 8.11 -13.59
N THR A 23 12.44 6.77 -13.59
CA THR A 23 11.74 5.99 -14.62
C THR A 23 10.23 6.20 -14.56
N CYS A 24 9.64 6.20 -13.37
CA CYS A 24 8.23 6.52 -13.20
C CYS A 24 7.91 7.95 -13.70
N ALA A 25 8.75 8.94 -13.36
CA ALA A 25 8.58 10.31 -13.82
C ALA A 25 8.66 10.41 -15.35
N ALA A 26 9.62 9.70 -15.99
CA ALA A 26 9.77 9.65 -17.44
C ALA A 26 8.59 8.96 -18.14
N ALA A 27 7.91 8.04 -17.46
CA ALA A 27 6.70 7.40 -17.95
C ALA A 27 5.45 8.30 -17.90
N GLY A 28 5.48 9.39 -17.11
CA GLY A 28 4.38 10.35 -16.97
C GLY A 28 3.88 10.55 -15.55
N TYR A 29 4.24 9.69 -14.61
CA TYR A 29 3.80 9.80 -13.23
C TYR A 29 4.30 11.09 -12.58
N ARG A 30 3.41 11.75 -11.82
CA ARG A 30 3.72 12.95 -11.03
C ARG A 30 3.51 12.72 -9.53
N TYR A 31 2.73 11.71 -9.20
CA TYR A 31 2.44 11.27 -7.84
C TYR A 31 2.89 9.84 -7.68
N LEU A 32 3.60 9.55 -6.60
CA LEU A 32 4.12 8.22 -6.31
C LEU A 32 3.85 7.85 -4.86
N ASP A 33 3.65 6.57 -4.64
CA ASP A 33 3.69 5.95 -3.33
C ASP A 33 5.13 5.51 -3.03
N VAL A 34 5.66 5.90 -1.86
CA VAL A 34 7.03 5.56 -1.46
C VAL A 34 7.06 4.28 -0.64
N ASN A 35 7.76 3.25 -1.13
CA ASN A 35 7.87 1.95 -0.48
C ASN A 35 8.94 1.96 0.64
N LEU A 36 8.67 2.61 1.77
CA LEU A 36 9.57 2.60 2.93
C LEU A 36 9.66 1.20 3.57
N CYS A 37 8.60 0.40 3.50
CA CYS A 37 8.59 -0.95 4.04
C CYS A 37 9.63 -1.85 3.39
N GLY A 38 9.77 -1.83 2.08
CA GLY A 38 10.79 -2.58 1.35
C GLY A 38 12.22 -2.14 1.70
N MET A 39 12.39 -0.85 1.94
CA MET A 39 13.66 -0.22 2.31
C MET A 39 14.04 -0.36 3.79
N SER A 40 13.15 -0.89 4.63
CA SER A 40 13.35 -1.10 6.08
C SER A 40 13.69 -2.54 6.46
N ARG A 41 13.99 -3.41 5.50
CA ARG A 41 14.19 -4.85 5.75
C ARG A 41 15.65 -5.17 6.05
N ALA A 42 15.99 -5.32 7.33
CA ALA A 42 17.34 -5.70 7.78
C ALA A 42 17.84 -6.95 7.03
N GLY A 43 19.10 -6.93 6.65
CA GLY A 43 19.77 -8.02 5.93
C GLY A 43 19.45 -8.10 4.44
N LYS A 44 18.59 -7.24 3.90
CA LYS A 44 18.42 -7.07 2.48
C LYS A 44 19.57 -6.21 1.90
N ARG A 45 19.88 -6.44 0.63
CA ARG A 45 20.97 -5.74 -0.08
C ARG A 45 20.71 -4.23 -0.22
N PHE A 46 19.46 -3.81 -0.21
CA PHE A 46 19.04 -2.43 -0.19
C PHE A 46 18.04 -2.23 0.95
N ALA A 47 18.53 -1.68 2.04
CA ALA A 47 17.74 -1.41 3.23
C ALA A 47 18.14 -0.06 3.85
N PRO A 48 18.09 1.04 3.07
CA PRO A 48 18.61 2.35 3.49
C PRO A 48 17.97 2.87 4.76
N MET A 49 16.72 2.51 5.04
CA MET A 49 16.04 2.90 6.26
C MET A 49 16.63 2.25 7.52
N THR A 50 17.49 1.23 7.39
CA THR A 50 18.21 0.60 8.52
C THR A 50 19.59 1.20 8.77
N GLU A 51 20.10 2.01 7.87
CA GLU A 51 21.42 2.63 7.96
C GLU A 51 21.41 3.86 8.88
N ASP A 52 22.59 4.26 9.37
CA ASP A 52 22.72 5.41 10.27
C ASP A 52 22.42 6.74 9.54
N ASN A 53 22.69 6.82 8.24
CA ASN A 53 22.49 8.00 7.40
C ASN A 53 21.12 8.01 6.67
N TRP A 54 20.12 7.26 7.14
CA TRP A 54 18.80 7.15 6.51
C TRP A 54 18.11 8.51 6.32
N GLU A 55 18.29 9.42 7.26
CA GLU A 55 17.69 10.76 7.21
C GLU A 55 18.31 11.62 6.10
N GLU A 56 19.62 11.57 5.94
CA GLU A 56 20.33 12.24 4.83
C GLU A 56 19.85 11.68 3.47
N GLN A 57 19.64 10.37 3.38
CA GLN A 57 19.09 9.73 2.20
C GLN A 57 17.67 10.21 1.91
N ALA A 58 16.80 10.30 2.93
CA ALA A 58 15.43 10.80 2.76
C ALA A 58 15.42 12.25 2.24
N HIS A 59 16.29 13.11 2.74
CA HIS A 59 16.45 14.48 2.21
C HIS A 59 16.96 14.50 0.75
N ALA A 60 17.89 13.61 0.40
CA ALA A 60 18.36 13.48 -0.97
C ALA A 60 17.24 13.01 -1.93
N TRP A 61 16.39 12.08 -1.51
CA TRP A 61 15.22 11.61 -2.26
C TRP A 61 14.18 12.72 -2.42
N ARG A 62 13.94 13.51 -1.38
CA ARG A 62 13.05 14.68 -1.47
C ARG A 62 13.56 15.67 -2.50
N LYS A 63 14.86 16.00 -2.43
CA LYS A 63 15.48 16.88 -3.40
C LYS A 63 15.35 16.37 -4.84
N LEU A 64 15.62 15.08 -5.07
CA LEU A 64 15.44 14.47 -6.37
C LEU A 64 14.00 14.62 -6.87
N ALA A 65 13.01 14.31 -6.03
CA ALA A 65 11.60 14.42 -6.38
C ALA A 65 11.23 15.86 -6.78
N ASP A 66 11.68 16.85 -6.02
CA ASP A 66 11.48 18.27 -6.31
C ASP A 66 12.14 18.68 -7.64
N ASP A 67 13.39 18.23 -7.89
CA ASP A 67 14.15 18.54 -9.12
C ASP A 67 13.46 17.99 -10.39
N ILE A 68 12.77 16.85 -10.30
CA ILE A 68 12.09 16.21 -11.45
C ILE A 68 10.58 16.40 -11.47
N GLY A 69 10.03 17.13 -10.51
CA GLY A 69 8.60 17.46 -10.44
C GLY A 69 7.69 16.29 -10.06
N VAL A 70 8.15 15.41 -9.15
CA VAL A 70 7.38 14.30 -8.55
C VAL A 70 7.04 14.64 -7.11
N ARG A 71 5.88 14.18 -6.63
CA ARG A 71 5.46 14.26 -5.23
C ARG A 71 5.10 12.89 -4.70
N PHE A 72 5.34 12.66 -3.41
CA PHE A 72 4.90 11.48 -2.69
C PHE A 72 3.66 11.83 -1.86
N LEU A 73 2.47 11.53 -2.36
CA LEU A 73 1.23 11.76 -1.60
C LEU A 73 0.93 10.60 -0.66
N GLN A 74 1.35 9.41 -1.03
CA GLN A 74 1.18 8.18 -0.28
C GLN A 74 2.54 7.53 -0.03
N GLY A 75 2.65 6.75 1.02
CA GLY A 75 3.80 5.89 1.29
C GLY A 75 3.40 4.69 2.11
N HIS A 76 4.26 3.67 2.13
CA HIS A 76 4.04 2.45 2.88
C HIS A 76 5.06 2.34 4.02
N ALA A 77 4.60 2.38 5.27
CA ALA A 77 5.43 2.24 6.46
C ALA A 77 6.01 0.82 6.60
N TYR A 78 7.01 0.69 7.45
CA TYR A 78 7.47 -0.63 7.87
C TYR A 78 6.33 -1.49 8.40
N PHE A 79 6.34 -2.76 8.02
CA PHE A 79 5.56 -3.82 8.65
C PHE A 79 6.41 -5.08 8.88
N SER A 80 6.10 -5.79 9.95
CA SER A 80 6.80 -7.04 10.27
C SER A 80 6.31 -8.19 9.39
N ILE A 81 7.24 -8.90 8.74
CA ILE A 81 6.95 -10.12 7.99
C ILE A 81 6.90 -11.37 8.88
N GLY A 82 7.06 -11.20 10.19
CA GLY A 82 7.10 -12.31 11.15
C GLY A 82 5.77 -13.07 11.31
N GLY A 83 4.69 -12.53 10.76
CA GLY A 83 3.33 -13.08 10.91
C GLY A 83 2.65 -12.59 12.19
N PRO A 84 1.67 -13.36 12.72
CA PRO A 84 0.96 -13.02 13.94
C PRO A 84 1.89 -12.84 15.15
N VAL A 85 1.45 -12.03 16.11
CA VAL A 85 2.15 -11.81 17.38
C VAL A 85 1.47 -12.58 18.54
N ALA A 86 2.22 -12.87 19.60
CA ALA A 86 1.65 -13.41 20.83
C ALA A 86 0.92 -12.30 21.64
N PRO A 87 0.03 -12.67 22.59
CA PRO A 87 -0.61 -11.70 23.47
C PRO A 87 0.40 -10.82 24.22
N GLY A 88 0.20 -9.50 24.11
CA GLY A 88 1.09 -8.51 24.74
C GLY A 88 2.32 -8.12 23.92
N GLU A 89 2.57 -8.76 22.80
CA GLU A 89 3.65 -8.40 21.88
C GLU A 89 3.20 -7.38 20.82
N VAL A 90 4.18 -6.68 20.24
CA VAL A 90 3.99 -5.77 19.10
C VAL A 90 4.79 -6.26 17.88
N PRO A 91 4.33 -5.93 16.65
CA PRO A 91 5.00 -6.39 15.43
C PRO A 91 6.47 -5.94 15.36
N GLY A 92 7.39 -6.92 15.23
CA GLY A 92 8.81 -6.67 15.07
C GLY A 92 9.57 -6.20 16.33
N GLY A 93 8.89 -6.10 17.49
CA GLY A 93 9.49 -5.66 18.74
C GLY A 93 10.19 -4.29 18.63
N ASP A 94 11.30 -4.08 19.36
CA ASP A 94 12.05 -2.80 19.37
C ASP A 94 12.53 -2.38 17.97
N PHE A 95 12.93 -3.32 17.13
CA PHE A 95 13.30 -3.02 15.74
C PHE A 95 12.09 -2.51 14.95
N GLY A 96 10.94 -3.13 15.11
CA GLY A 96 9.70 -2.70 14.44
C GLY A 96 9.28 -1.30 14.86
N GLU A 97 9.39 -0.99 16.15
CA GLU A 97 9.10 0.34 16.71
C GLU A 97 10.04 1.41 16.11
N GLU A 98 11.34 1.13 16.03
CA GLU A 98 12.30 2.06 15.43
C GLU A 98 12.05 2.24 13.91
N MET A 99 11.75 1.17 13.17
CA MET A 99 11.47 1.28 11.75
C MET A 99 10.15 2.03 11.48
N MET A 100 9.14 1.86 12.32
CA MET A 100 7.92 2.66 12.24
C MET A 100 8.22 4.14 12.48
N ARG A 101 9.01 4.45 13.52
CA ARG A 101 9.42 5.81 13.82
C ARG A 101 10.16 6.45 12.62
N ARG A 102 11.14 5.75 12.06
CA ARG A 102 11.87 6.22 10.87
C ARG A 102 10.95 6.38 9.66
N SER A 103 9.97 5.48 9.49
CA SER A 103 8.99 5.60 8.38
C SER A 103 8.19 6.89 8.49
N VAL A 104 7.72 7.27 9.67
CA VAL A 104 6.98 8.53 9.87
C VAL A 104 7.85 9.76 9.61
N LEU A 105 9.08 9.78 10.13
CA LEU A 105 10.00 10.89 9.91
C LEU A 105 10.42 11.02 8.44
N ALA A 106 10.68 9.91 7.76
CA ALA A 106 10.95 9.92 6.33
C ALA A 106 9.73 10.38 5.52
N ALA A 107 8.52 9.99 5.92
CA ALA A 107 7.27 10.45 5.32
C ALA A 107 7.11 11.98 5.45
N GLU A 108 7.40 12.56 6.62
CA GLU A 108 7.42 14.01 6.82
C GLU A 108 8.43 14.71 5.89
N ILE A 109 9.69 14.23 5.83
CA ILE A 109 10.73 14.77 4.95
C ILE A 109 10.29 14.71 3.48
N LEU A 110 9.70 13.60 3.06
CA LEU A 110 9.25 13.37 1.69
C LEU A 110 7.95 14.11 1.34
N GLY A 111 7.21 14.59 2.33
CA GLY A 111 5.94 15.28 2.16
C GLY A 111 4.77 14.35 1.86
N VAL A 112 4.81 13.15 2.41
CA VAL A 112 3.73 12.14 2.31
C VAL A 112 2.52 12.63 3.08
N GLU A 113 1.35 12.61 2.44
CA GLU A 113 0.09 13.01 3.07
C GLU A 113 -0.48 11.88 3.94
N TYR A 114 -0.48 10.65 3.41
CA TYR A 114 -0.94 9.46 4.12
C TYR A 114 0.08 8.33 4.04
N LEU A 115 0.45 7.81 5.21
CA LEU A 115 1.35 6.66 5.33
C LEU A 115 0.54 5.41 5.64
N VAL A 116 0.61 4.42 4.76
CA VAL A 116 -0.09 3.14 4.90
C VAL A 116 0.58 2.30 5.98
N VAL A 117 -0.23 1.71 6.85
CA VAL A 117 0.19 0.83 7.94
C VAL A 117 -0.62 -0.46 7.96
N HIS A 118 0.02 -1.58 8.29
CA HIS A 118 -0.65 -2.87 8.43
C HIS A 118 -1.19 -3.08 9.84
N PRO A 119 -2.44 -3.50 10.01
CA PRO A 119 -2.91 -4.07 11.25
C PRO A 119 -2.31 -5.48 11.43
N PHE A 120 -2.27 -5.95 12.66
CA PHE A 120 -1.69 -7.24 13.01
C PHE A 120 -2.68 -8.17 13.69
N THR A 121 -2.37 -9.46 13.62
CA THR A 121 -3.17 -10.53 14.22
C THR A 121 -2.50 -10.99 15.52
N VAL A 122 -3.28 -11.19 16.58
CA VAL A 122 -2.83 -11.79 17.83
C VAL A 122 -3.27 -13.24 17.87
N MET A 123 -2.32 -14.14 18.13
CA MET A 123 -2.57 -15.58 18.22
C MET A 123 -1.97 -16.17 19.50
N ASP A 124 -2.63 -17.20 20.03
CA ASP A 124 -2.13 -18.05 21.10
C ASP A 124 -1.93 -19.47 20.51
N GLY A 125 -0.69 -19.79 20.13
CA GLY A 125 -0.39 -20.91 19.27
C GLY A 125 -1.11 -20.79 17.92
N ASP A 126 -1.92 -21.77 17.57
CA ASP A 126 -2.73 -21.77 16.32
C ASP A 126 -4.11 -21.11 16.48
N ARG A 127 -4.43 -20.60 17.67
CA ARG A 127 -5.74 -20.02 17.96
C ARG A 127 -5.72 -18.50 17.73
N LEU A 128 -6.56 -18.05 16.78
CA LEU A 128 -6.84 -16.63 16.58
C LEU A 128 -7.57 -16.05 17.80
N LEU A 129 -7.05 -14.94 18.33
CA LEU A 129 -7.67 -14.15 19.39
C LEU A 129 -8.28 -12.88 18.80
N LEU A 130 -9.50 -13.01 18.22
CA LEU A 130 -10.16 -11.93 17.49
C LEU A 130 -10.30 -10.64 18.32
N ASP A 131 -10.91 -10.75 19.51
CA ASP A 131 -11.14 -9.57 20.37
C ASP A 131 -9.82 -8.97 20.87
N GLU A 132 -8.81 -9.80 21.10
CA GLU A 132 -7.48 -9.33 21.50
C GLU A 132 -6.81 -8.61 20.34
N SER A 133 -6.90 -9.14 19.11
CA SER A 133 -6.39 -8.49 17.92
C SER A 133 -7.02 -7.10 17.73
N LYS A 134 -8.35 -6.98 17.89
CA LYS A 134 -9.05 -5.67 17.82
C LYS A 134 -8.56 -4.71 18.90
N ARG A 135 -8.47 -5.15 20.16
CA ARG A 135 -8.00 -4.32 21.27
C ARG A 135 -6.55 -3.89 21.13
N ALA A 136 -5.68 -4.83 20.75
CA ALA A 136 -4.25 -4.57 20.59
C ALA A 136 -3.98 -3.57 19.47
N ASN A 137 -4.63 -3.71 18.30
CA ASN A 137 -4.52 -2.76 17.20
C ASN A 137 -5.05 -1.38 17.57
N LEU A 138 -6.19 -1.30 18.26
CA LEU A 138 -6.73 -0.02 18.72
C LEU A 138 -5.75 0.71 19.65
N ALA A 139 -5.17 0.00 20.61
CA ALA A 139 -4.18 0.58 21.53
C ALA A 139 -2.90 0.99 20.78
N TYR A 140 -2.42 0.15 19.87
CA TYR A 140 -1.22 0.37 19.07
C TYR A 140 -1.36 1.61 18.18
N PHE A 141 -2.43 1.69 17.38
CA PHE A 141 -2.62 2.80 16.45
C PHE A 141 -2.98 4.11 17.16
N ARG A 142 -3.69 4.09 18.29
CA ARG A 142 -3.90 5.31 19.10
C ARG A 142 -2.58 5.88 19.60
N ARG A 143 -1.67 5.03 20.08
CA ARG A 143 -0.33 5.44 20.52
C ARG A 143 0.49 6.02 19.37
N TRP A 144 0.49 5.36 18.21
CA TRP A 144 1.21 5.83 17.03
C TRP A 144 0.59 7.09 16.42
N HIS A 145 -0.74 7.23 16.48
CA HIS A 145 -1.42 8.41 15.95
C HIS A 145 -0.89 9.71 16.54
N GLU A 146 -0.59 9.77 17.83
CA GLU A 146 0.02 10.95 18.45
C GLU A 146 1.33 11.35 17.78
N PHE A 147 2.16 10.39 17.41
CA PHE A 147 3.42 10.61 16.71
C PHE A 147 3.20 11.02 15.24
N PHE A 148 2.33 10.34 14.53
CA PHE A 148 1.95 10.68 13.16
C PHE A 148 1.42 12.11 13.08
N HIS A 149 0.49 12.47 13.96
CA HIS A 149 -0.12 13.80 14.02
C HIS A 149 0.92 14.90 14.30
N ALA A 150 1.85 14.66 15.22
CA ALA A 150 2.93 15.59 15.54
C ALA A 150 3.87 15.88 14.35
N HIS A 151 3.98 14.92 13.42
CA HIS A 151 4.79 15.04 12.20
C HIS A 151 3.96 15.33 10.94
N HIS A 152 2.68 15.72 11.10
CA HIS A 152 1.78 16.09 10.00
C HIS A 152 1.59 15.01 8.93
N VAL A 153 1.68 13.73 9.31
CA VAL A 153 1.47 12.57 8.43
C VAL A 153 0.15 11.91 8.83
N GLY A 154 -0.76 11.74 7.88
CA GLY A 154 -1.99 10.96 8.08
C GLY A 154 -1.70 9.48 8.11
N MET A 155 -2.56 8.71 8.79
CA MET A 155 -2.45 7.25 8.90
C MET A 155 -3.53 6.59 8.05
N ALA A 156 -3.16 5.69 7.14
CA ALA A 156 -4.08 4.87 6.37
C ALA A 156 -3.91 3.39 6.74
N ILE A 157 -4.88 2.81 7.46
CA ILE A 157 -4.82 1.41 7.89
C ILE A 157 -5.33 0.53 6.77
N GLU A 158 -4.52 -0.44 6.35
CA GLU A 158 -4.80 -1.29 5.19
C GLU A 158 -5.68 -2.49 5.55
N ASN A 159 -6.63 -2.84 4.65
CA ASN A 159 -7.31 -4.12 4.71
C ASN A 159 -6.34 -5.24 4.34
N MET A 160 -6.34 -6.31 5.11
CA MET A 160 -5.50 -7.47 4.89
C MET A 160 -6.24 -8.55 4.09
N ASN A 161 -5.49 -9.55 3.61
CA ASN A 161 -6.08 -10.74 3.01
C ASN A 161 -6.22 -11.90 4.01
N THR A 162 -6.88 -12.97 3.56
CA THR A 162 -7.05 -14.21 4.33
C THR A 162 -5.93 -15.23 4.08
N LEU A 163 -4.93 -14.85 3.28
CA LEU A 163 -3.82 -15.71 2.87
C LEU A 163 -2.71 -15.72 3.94
N GLY A 164 -1.82 -16.69 3.84
CA GLY A 164 -0.63 -16.78 4.70
C GLY A 164 -0.83 -17.57 5.99
N LYS A 165 -0.24 -17.12 7.11
CA LYS A 165 -0.15 -17.86 8.39
C LYS A 165 -1.43 -17.83 9.23
N GLY A 166 -2.56 -17.49 8.63
CA GLY A 166 -3.87 -17.45 9.27
C GLY A 166 -4.69 -16.22 8.83
N PRO A 167 -6.02 -16.28 8.98
CA PRO A 167 -6.89 -15.20 8.56
C PRO A 167 -6.62 -13.96 9.41
N SER A 168 -6.37 -12.82 8.76
CA SER A 168 -6.35 -11.54 9.45
C SER A 168 -7.78 -11.13 9.83
N PRO A 169 -8.04 -10.68 11.07
CA PRO A 169 -9.33 -10.08 11.41
C PRO A 169 -9.71 -8.92 10.51
N PHE A 170 -8.73 -8.22 9.98
CA PHE A 170 -8.86 -7.02 9.14
C PHE A 170 -8.90 -7.33 7.64
N SER A 171 -9.05 -8.60 7.24
CA SER A 171 -9.56 -8.97 5.92
C SER A 171 -11.07 -8.69 5.81
N ASN A 172 -11.78 -8.65 6.93
CA ASN A 172 -13.15 -8.19 7.00
C ASN A 172 -13.20 -6.65 7.09
N ILE A 173 -13.82 -6.03 6.09
CA ILE A 173 -13.87 -4.57 5.97
C ILE A 173 -14.63 -3.90 7.13
N ASP A 174 -15.63 -4.57 7.71
CA ASP A 174 -16.37 -4.03 8.86
C ASP A 174 -15.48 -3.92 10.11
N ASN A 175 -14.58 -4.89 10.32
CA ASN A 175 -13.61 -4.82 11.41
C ASN A 175 -12.62 -3.66 11.22
N LEU A 176 -12.23 -3.37 9.99
CA LEU A 176 -11.38 -2.23 9.67
C LEU A 176 -12.11 -0.91 9.94
N ILE A 177 -13.38 -0.81 9.51
CA ILE A 177 -14.24 0.36 9.78
C ILE A 177 -14.40 0.57 11.29
N GLU A 178 -14.72 -0.49 12.05
CA GLU A 178 -14.81 -0.43 13.51
C GLU A 178 -13.53 0.09 14.16
N LEU A 179 -12.36 -0.35 13.70
CA LEU A 179 -11.06 0.09 14.21
C LEU A 179 -10.84 1.57 13.95
N ILE A 180 -11.07 2.04 12.72
CA ILE A 180 -10.89 3.44 12.32
C ILE A 180 -11.85 4.34 13.11
N ASP A 181 -13.12 3.97 13.19
CA ASP A 181 -14.13 4.72 13.92
C ASP A 181 -13.83 4.76 15.44
N ALA A 182 -13.29 3.67 16.00
CA ALA A 182 -12.89 3.63 17.40
C ALA A 182 -11.66 4.52 17.68
N ILE A 183 -10.71 4.65 16.73
CA ILE A 183 -9.59 5.60 16.86
C ILE A 183 -10.12 7.03 16.91
N ASN A 184 -11.11 7.36 16.08
CA ASN A 184 -11.86 8.63 16.07
C ASN A 184 -10.95 9.85 15.88
N ALA A 185 -10.08 9.82 14.86
CA ALA A 185 -9.19 10.92 14.51
C ALA A 185 -9.37 11.30 13.02
N PRO A 186 -9.39 12.60 12.65
CA PRO A 186 -9.72 13.05 11.30
C PRO A 186 -8.64 12.72 10.26
N ASP A 187 -7.41 12.52 10.70
CA ASP A 187 -6.22 12.17 9.92
C ASP A 187 -5.91 10.66 9.93
N VAL A 188 -6.86 9.85 10.43
CA VAL A 188 -6.82 8.38 10.34
C VAL A 188 -7.91 7.89 9.41
N GLY A 189 -7.56 7.01 8.48
CA GLY A 189 -8.49 6.39 7.55
C GLY A 189 -8.04 5.03 7.07
N ALA A 190 -8.66 4.56 6.00
CA ALA A 190 -8.35 3.27 5.38
C ALA A 190 -7.44 3.42 4.17
N CYS A 191 -6.57 2.44 3.96
CA CYS A 191 -6.06 2.07 2.65
C CYS A 191 -6.84 0.86 2.15
N LEU A 192 -7.40 0.92 0.96
CA LEU A 192 -7.99 -0.24 0.30
C LEU A 192 -6.97 -0.88 -0.64
N ASP A 193 -6.51 -2.08 -0.28
CA ASP A 193 -5.89 -2.99 -1.24
C ASP A 193 -6.98 -3.80 -1.94
N THR A 194 -7.08 -3.61 -3.27
CA THR A 194 -8.12 -4.22 -4.09
C THR A 194 -7.93 -5.72 -4.24
N GLY A 195 -6.68 -6.18 -4.31
CA GLY A 195 -6.34 -7.58 -4.37
C GLY A 195 -6.62 -8.31 -3.06
N HIS A 196 -6.29 -7.72 -1.93
CA HIS A 196 -6.61 -8.26 -0.61
C HIS A 196 -8.12 -8.43 -0.41
N ALA A 197 -8.92 -7.43 -0.82
CA ALA A 197 -10.37 -7.54 -0.78
C ALA A 197 -10.87 -8.69 -1.66
N HIS A 198 -10.36 -8.77 -2.89
CA HIS A 198 -10.80 -9.78 -3.87
C HIS A 198 -10.44 -11.21 -3.45
N THR A 199 -9.19 -11.46 -2.98
CA THR A 199 -8.77 -12.77 -2.46
C THR A 199 -9.51 -13.16 -1.18
N SER A 200 -10.03 -12.19 -0.44
CA SER A 200 -10.86 -12.43 0.76
C SER A 200 -12.34 -12.65 0.44
N GLY A 201 -12.70 -12.66 -0.86
CA GLY A 201 -14.07 -12.93 -1.33
C GLY A 201 -14.99 -11.72 -1.31
N TYR A 202 -14.45 -10.52 -1.15
CA TYR A 202 -15.22 -9.26 -1.21
C TYR A 202 -15.14 -8.64 -2.59
N SER A 203 -16.20 -7.91 -2.98
CA SER A 203 -16.16 -6.98 -4.10
C SER A 203 -15.37 -5.74 -3.69
N PRO A 204 -14.24 -5.40 -4.36
CA PRO A 204 -13.53 -4.15 -4.07
C PRO A 204 -14.40 -2.90 -4.21
N ALA A 205 -15.34 -2.89 -5.16
CA ALA A 205 -16.29 -1.81 -5.34
C ALA A 205 -17.21 -1.62 -4.12
N ASP A 206 -17.70 -2.72 -3.54
CA ASP A 206 -18.54 -2.66 -2.34
C ASP A 206 -17.72 -2.26 -1.10
N CYS A 207 -16.45 -2.67 -1.02
CA CYS A 207 -15.52 -2.18 0.01
C CYS A 207 -15.33 -0.67 -0.08
N VAL A 208 -15.16 -0.10 -1.28
CA VAL A 208 -15.08 1.35 -1.51
C VAL A 208 -16.33 2.05 -0.97
N ARG A 209 -17.53 1.55 -1.32
CA ARG A 209 -18.80 2.14 -0.84
C ARG A 209 -18.93 2.07 0.68
N SER A 210 -18.55 0.93 1.29
CA SER A 210 -18.62 0.74 2.74
C SER A 210 -17.65 1.66 3.48
N LEU A 211 -16.43 1.85 2.97
CA LEU A 211 -15.45 2.76 3.53
C LEU A 211 -15.86 4.23 3.40
N GLY A 212 -16.45 4.61 2.26
CA GLY A 212 -16.91 5.97 2.01
C GLY A 212 -15.81 7.00 2.27
N SER A 213 -16.11 8.02 3.07
CA SER A 213 -15.17 9.09 3.41
C SER A 213 -13.99 8.67 4.29
N ARG A 214 -13.95 7.45 4.78
CA ARG A 214 -12.80 6.91 5.52
C ARG A 214 -11.66 6.50 4.59
N LEU A 215 -11.92 6.29 3.30
CA LEU A 215 -10.89 5.90 2.32
C LEU A 215 -9.92 7.06 2.09
N ARG A 216 -8.64 6.86 2.38
CA ARG A 216 -7.55 7.86 2.28
C ARG A 216 -6.43 7.44 1.34
N ALA A 217 -6.27 6.15 1.13
CA ALA A 217 -5.23 5.58 0.29
C ALA A 217 -5.76 4.36 -0.46
N THR A 218 -5.09 3.98 -1.56
CA THR A 218 -5.41 2.77 -2.29
C THR A 218 -4.14 2.02 -2.70
N HIS A 219 -4.20 0.70 -2.67
CA HIS A 219 -3.28 -0.20 -3.35
C HIS A 219 -4.03 -0.92 -4.46
N ILE A 220 -3.84 -0.43 -5.67
CA ILE A 220 -4.53 -0.93 -6.86
C ILE A 220 -3.73 -2.05 -7.49
N ASN A 221 -4.26 -3.25 -7.42
CA ASN A 221 -3.73 -4.44 -8.06
C ASN A 221 -4.86 -5.41 -8.39
N ASP A 222 -4.59 -6.37 -9.27
CA ASP A 222 -5.51 -7.41 -9.67
C ASP A 222 -5.02 -8.79 -9.23
N ASN A 223 -5.92 -9.75 -9.18
CA ASN A 223 -5.66 -11.17 -9.00
C ASN A 223 -6.82 -12.03 -9.49
N HIS A 224 -6.66 -13.36 -9.43
CA HIS A 224 -7.65 -14.34 -9.85
C HIS A 224 -8.54 -14.86 -8.70
N ALA A 225 -8.62 -14.14 -7.58
CA ALA A 225 -9.36 -14.55 -6.37
C ALA A 225 -8.95 -15.96 -5.84
N GLY A 226 -7.71 -16.37 -6.09
CA GLY A 226 -7.17 -17.65 -5.68
C GLY A 226 -6.47 -17.62 -4.31
N ASP A 227 -5.50 -18.51 -4.15
CA ASP A 227 -4.69 -18.69 -2.94
C ASP A 227 -3.38 -17.87 -2.94
N ARG A 228 -3.27 -16.92 -3.82
CA ARG A 228 -2.08 -16.09 -4.01
C ARG A 228 -2.43 -14.60 -3.94
N ASP A 229 -1.53 -13.87 -3.33
CA ASP A 229 -1.48 -12.42 -3.38
C ASP A 229 -0.65 -12.02 -4.61
N GLU A 230 -1.33 -11.87 -5.75
CA GLU A 230 -0.66 -11.84 -7.05
C GLU A 230 -0.07 -10.49 -7.41
N HIS A 231 -0.65 -9.38 -6.95
CA HIS A 231 -0.22 -8.01 -7.29
C HIS A 231 0.10 -7.82 -8.78
N ILE A 232 -0.79 -8.30 -9.64
CA ILE A 232 -0.71 -8.14 -11.11
C ILE A 232 -1.43 -6.87 -11.54
N ALA A 233 -1.20 -6.46 -12.79
CA ALA A 233 -1.83 -5.24 -13.29
C ALA A 233 -3.33 -5.42 -13.51
N PRO A 234 -4.14 -4.34 -13.41
CA PRO A 234 -5.54 -4.34 -13.78
C PRO A 234 -5.80 -4.99 -15.15
N PHE A 235 -6.90 -5.73 -15.23
CA PHE A 235 -7.31 -6.58 -16.39
C PHE A 235 -6.47 -7.85 -16.61
N MET A 236 -5.46 -8.12 -15.80
CA MET A 236 -4.73 -9.39 -15.84
C MET A 236 -5.35 -10.43 -14.89
N GLY A 237 -6.26 -10.04 -14.02
CA GLY A 237 -7.03 -10.87 -13.10
C GLY A 237 -8.53 -10.81 -13.39
N THR A 238 -9.34 -10.83 -12.32
CA THR A 238 -10.80 -10.94 -12.42
C THR A 238 -11.59 -9.86 -11.67
N ILE A 239 -10.95 -8.78 -11.22
CA ILE A 239 -11.62 -7.66 -10.57
C ILE A 239 -12.46 -6.89 -11.60
N ASP A 240 -13.70 -6.50 -11.22
CA ASP A 240 -14.59 -5.65 -12.02
C ASP A 240 -14.14 -4.19 -11.91
N TRP A 241 -13.30 -3.76 -12.85
CA TRP A 241 -12.72 -2.43 -12.88
C TRP A 241 -13.72 -1.31 -13.12
N PRO A 242 -14.70 -1.44 -14.05
CA PRO A 242 -15.77 -0.47 -14.18
C PRO A 242 -16.56 -0.26 -12.88
N ALA A 243 -16.92 -1.34 -12.18
CA ALA A 243 -17.63 -1.23 -10.92
C ALA A 243 -16.78 -0.55 -9.82
N LEU A 244 -15.47 -0.87 -9.75
CA LEU A 244 -14.55 -0.25 -8.79
C LEU A 244 -14.41 1.26 -9.05
N VAL A 245 -14.14 1.66 -10.29
CA VAL A 245 -13.96 3.08 -10.63
C VAL A 245 -15.24 3.86 -10.44
N ALA A 246 -16.41 3.27 -10.79
CA ALA A 246 -17.71 3.86 -10.50
C ALA A 246 -17.89 4.11 -9.00
N ALA A 247 -17.56 3.13 -8.13
CA ALA A 247 -17.65 3.28 -6.68
C ALA A 247 -16.72 4.39 -6.14
N LEU A 248 -15.50 4.50 -6.65
CA LEU A 248 -14.58 5.60 -6.29
C LEU A 248 -15.17 6.98 -6.68
N ARG A 249 -15.79 7.08 -7.84
CA ARG A 249 -16.49 8.32 -8.28
C ARG A 249 -17.72 8.61 -7.41
N GLU A 250 -18.50 7.61 -7.04
CA GLU A 250 -19.67 7.74 -6.15
C GLU A 250 -19.31 8.35 -4.79
N ILE A 251 -18.20 7.92 -4.18
CA ILE A 251 -17.75 8.43 -2.89
C ILE A 251 -16.93 9.73 -3.01
N HIS A 252 -16.74 10.27 -4.23
CA HIS A 252 -15.88 11.42 -4.51
C HIS A 252 -14.44 11.25 -4.00
N TYR A 253 -13.85 10.07 -4.22
CA TYR A 253 -12.48 9.78 -3.81
C TYR A 253 -11.50 10.76 -4.46
N ALA A 254 -10.71 11.46 -3.66
CA ALA A 254 -9.84 12.55 -4.10
C ALA A 254 -8.36 12.36 -3.72
N HIS A 255 -7.98 11.16 -3.29
CA HIS A 255 -6.59 10.79 -2.95
C HIS A 255 -5.94 9.97 -4.07
N ASP A 256 -4.75 9.43 -3.82
CA ASP A 256 -3.98 8.69 -4.82
C ASP A 256 -4.67 7.39 -5.28
N PHE A 257 -4.72 7.20 -6.62
CA PHE A 257 -5.00 5.93 -7.24
C PHE A 257 -3.66 5.21 -7.48
N SER A 258 -3.16 4.59 -6.43
CA SER A 258 -1.79 4.09 -6.37
C SER A 258 -1.69 2.63 -6.80
N PHE A 259 -1.00 2.35 -7.90
CA PHE A 259 -0.71 0.97 -8.31
C PHE A 259 0.28 0.29 -7.37
N GLU A 260 -0.07 -0.90 -6.90
CA GLU A 260 0.81 -1.82 -6.22
C GLU A 260 0.95 -3.13 -7.02
N THR A 261 1.64 -3.04 -8.15
CA THR A 261 1.72 -4.08 -9.18
C THR A 261 3.15 -4.55 -9.41
N GLN A 262 3.88 -4.87 -8.34
CA GLN A 262 5.29 -5.28 -8.40
C GLN A 262 5.51 -6.53 -9.27
N ASN A 263 4.53 -7.39 -9.42
CA ASN A 263 4.63 -8.58 -10.27
C ASN A 263 4.39 -8.30 -11.75
N LEU A 264 4.03 -7.08 -12.13
CA LEU A 264 4.03 -6.65 -13.52
C LEU A 264 5.45 -6.62 -14.09
N THR A 265 6.42 -6.11 -13.31
CA THR A 265 7.81 -5.93 -13.80
C THR A 265 8.75 -7.06 -13.37
N SER A 266 8.48 -7.68 -12.22
CA SER A 266 9.39 -8.62 -11.58
C SER A 266 9.84 -9.80 -12.45
N PRO A 267 9.02 -10.38 -13.35
CA PRO A 267 9.48 -11.49 -14.20
C PRO A 267 10.43 -11.05 -15.32
N PHE A 268 10.49 -9.75 -15.63
CA PHE A 268 11.14 -9.26 -16.84
C PHE A 268 12.55 -8.71 -16.60
N PRO A 269 13.45 -8.77 -17.62
CA PRO A 269 14.74 -8.07 -17.57
C PRO A 269 14.56 -6.55 -17.49
N MET A 270 15.51 -5.84 -16.85
CA MET A 270 15.46 -4.38 -16.67
C MET A 270 15.14 -3.60 -17.96
N ARG A 271 15.72 -4.01 -19.08
CA ARG A 271 15.47 -3.36 -20.38
C ARG A 271 13.97 -3.30 -20.77
N ILE A 272 13.18 -4.27 -20.29
CA ILE A 272 11.73 -4.36 -20.59
C ILE A 272 10.93 -3.61 -19.55
N GLN A 273 11.46 -3.46 -18.32
CA GLN A 273 10.72 -2.86 -17.22
C GLN A 273 10.30 -1.42 -17.49
N ASP A 274 11.14 -0.62 -18.15
CA ASP A 274 10.80 0.77 -18.51
C ASP A 274 9.56 0.84 -19.43
N ASP A 275 9.42 -0.12 -20.36
CA ASP A 275 8.25 -0.20 -21.23
C ASP A 275 6.99 -0.62 -20.44
N LEU A 276 7.15 -1.50 -19.47
CA LEU A 276 6.05 -1.92 -18.58
C LEU A 276 5.60 -0.79 -17.64
N ILE A 277 6.53 0.06 -17.19
CA ILE A 277 6.15 1.26 -16.41
C ILE A 277 5.35 2.25 -17.28
N ARG A 278 5.75 2.47 -18.52
CA ARG A 278 4.95 3.28 -19.47
C ARG A 278 3.57 2.66 -19.74
N PHE A 279 3.53 1.34 -19.92
CA PHE A 279 2.26 0.61 -20.04
C PHE A 279 1.38 0.79 -18.81
N SER A 280 1.93 0.67 -17.59
CA SER A 280 1.15 0.87 -16.37
C SER A 280 0.59 2.29 -16.25
N TYR A 281 1.34 3.30 -16.70
CA TYR A 281 0.86 4.69 -16.76
C TYR A 281 -0.34 4.83 -17.71
N THR A 282 -0.21 4.33 -18.96
CA THR A 282 -1.30 4.33 -19.94
C THR A 282 -2.53 3.59 -19.42
N LEU A 283 -2.31 2.47 -18.71
CA LEU A 283 -3.38 1.70 -18.09
C LEU A 283 -4.12 2.52 -17.01
N GLY A 284 -3.39 3.31 -16.21
CA GLY A 284 -3.97 4.21 -15.23
C GLY A 284 -4.79 5.34 -15.87
N GLU A 285 -4.29 5.94 -16.95
CA GLU A 285 -5.05 6.95 -17.71
C GLU A 285 -6.35 6.37 -18.27
N TYR A 286 -6.31 5.16 -18.84
CA TYR A 286 -7.51 4.47 -19.34
C TYR A 286 -8.52 4.18 -18.23
N LEU A 287 -8.07 3.61 -17.09
CA LEU A 287 -8.95 3.31 -15.95
C LEU A 287 -9.67 4.54 -15.40
N LEU A 288 -9.02 5.68 -15.40
CA LEU A 288 -9.58 6.93 -14.86
C LEU A 288 -10.36 7.74 -15.91
N SER A 289 -10.32 7.34 -17.18
CA SER A 289 -11.05 7.96 -18.29
C SER A 289 -12.52 7.50 -18.35
N ASP A 290 -13.30 8.17 -19.20
CA ASP A 290 -14.68 7.72 -19.50
C ASP A 290 -14.70 6.59 -20.54
N GLU A 291 -13.60 6.32 -21.23
CA GLU A 291 -13.44 5.23 -22.20
C GLU A 291 -13.68 3.87 -21.53
N LEU A 292 -13.26 3.71 -20.26
CA LEU A 292 -13.49 2.50 -19.46
C LEU A 292 -14.95 2.04 -19.51
N PHE A 293 -15.89 2.96 -19.39
CA PHE A 293 -17.33 2.64 -19.35
C PHE A 293 -17.89 2.41 -20.73
N THR A 294 -17.41 3.14 -21.74
CA THR A 294 -17.83 3.00 -23.14
C THR A 294 -17.40 1.66 -23.72
N ASP A 295 -16.16 1.24 -23.44
CA ASP A 295 -15.62 -0.03 -23.91
C ASP A 295 -16.26 -1.23 -23.19
N ALA A 296 -16.55 -1.12 -21.88
CA ALA A 296 -17.27 -2.15 -21.14
C ALA A 296 -18.66 -2.41 -21.75
N ASP A 297 -19.41 -1.36 -22.12
CA ASP A 297 -20.70 -1.47 -22.81
C ASP A 297 -20.57 -2.08 -24.22
N ALA A 298 -19.47 -1.81 -24.91
CA ALA A 298 -19.21 -2.38 -26.24
C ALA A 298 -18.89 -3.88 -26.15
N LEU A 299 -18.06 -4.29 -25.18
CA LEU A 299 -17.65 -5.68 -24.97
C LEU A 299 -18.80 -6.57 -24.46
N ALA A 300 -19.73 -6.03 -23.69
CA ALA A 300 -20.92 -6.76 -23.23
C ALA A 300 -21.88 -7.19 -24.38
N LYS A 301 -21.63 -6.73 -25.62
CA LYS A 301 -22.40 -7.06 -26.79
C LYS A 301 -21.81 -8.22 -27.61
N TYR A 302 -20.65 -8.73 -27.26
CA TYR A 302 -19.97 -9.88 -27.86
C TYR A 302 -19.96 -11.08 -26.90
#